data_48b22d2374b2f87e99cdb96e5f288a98
#
_entry.id   48b22d2374b2f87e99cdb96e5f288a98
#
_cell.length_a   1.000
_cell.length_b   1.000
_cell.length_c   1.000
_cell.angle_alpha   90.00
_cell.angle_beta   90.00
_cell.angle_gamma   90.00
#
_symmetry.space_group_name_H-M   'P 1'
#
loop_
_entity.id
_entity.type
_entity.pdbx_description
1 polymer ?
#
loop_
_entity_poly.entity_id
_entity_poly.type
_entity_poly.pdbx_seq_one_letter_code
_entity_poly.pdbx_strand_id
1 'polypeptide(L)'
;LKAIRIKLPPQTETLTADILTIDRAWLDERELGNRFNVVLSDMAPATSGNKGLDAARSFQLCQAALSIAEMVLKPGGSFICKIFQDEEFNEFADNVRNRFKHHKIFKPRSSRKQSKEIFIVGMGFKG
;
A
#
# COMPACT_ATOMS: atom_id res chain seq x y z
N LEU A 1 13.11 6.42 9.94
CA LEU A 1 13.37 5.43 8.89
C LEU A 1 14.54 4.54 9.29
N LYS A 2 14.34 3.25 9.23
CA LYS A 2 15.37 2.28 9.55
C LYS A 2 15.63 1.37 8.37
N ALA A 3 16.90 1.13 8.07
CA ALA A 3 17.28 0.15 7.05
C ALA A 3 17.01 -1.27 7.56
N ILE A 4 16.72 -2.16 6.62
CA ILE A 4 16.56 -3.59 6.91
C ILE A 4 17.93 -4.17 7.25
N ARG A 5 18.02 -4.89 8.37
CA ARG A 5 19.29 -5.46 8.86
C ARG A 5 19.39 -6.98 8.70
N ILE A 6 18.33 -7.63 8.23
CA ILE A 6 18.36 -9.07 7.99
C ILE A 6 18.87 -9.35 6.58
N LYS A 7 19.47 -10.55 6.42
CA LYS A 7 19.94 -10.99 5.11
C LYS A 7 18.75 -11.39 4.25
N LEU A 8 18.64 -10.80 3.06
CA LEU A 8 17.58 -11.07 2.10
C LEU A 8 18.10 -11.87 0.90
N PRO A 9 17.21 -12.51 0.13
CA PRO A 9 17.62 -13.22 -1.08
C PRO A 9 18.37 -12.31 -2.05
N PRO A 10 19.31 -12.86 -2.85
CA PRO A 10 20.16 -12.06 -3.74
C PRO A 10 19.42 -11.19 -4.76
N GLN A 11 18.22 -11.61 -5.19
CA GLN A 11 17.41 -10.86 -6.14
C GLN A 11 16.65 -9.68 -5.52
N THR A 12 16.80 -9.49 -4.20
CA THR A 12 16.10 -8.44 -3.46
C THR A 12 16.98 -7.20 -3.35
N GLU A 13 16.42 -6.05 -3.66
CA GLU A 13 17.03 -4.74 -3.41
C GLU A 13 16.27 -4.04 -2.29
N THR A 14 16.96 -3.33 -1.44
CA THR A 14 16.35 -2.52 -0.39
C THR A 14 16.71 -1.05 -0.58
N LEU A 15 15.71 -0.20 -0.36
CA LEU A 15 15.87 1.25 -0.42
C LEU A 15 15.26 1.84 0.84
N THR A 16 15.94 2.84 1.41
CA THR A 16 15.41 3.57 2.56
C THR A 16 14.91 4.93 2.08
N ALA A 17 13.62 5.17 2.25
CA ALA A 17 12.98 6.41 1.85
C ALA A 17 11.70 6.65 2.65
N ASP A 18 11.29 7.91 2.74
CA ASP A 18 9.99 8.25 3.30
C ASP A 18 8.95 8.14 2.19
N ILE A 19 7.95 7.27 2.39
CA ILE A 19 6.94 7.00 1.38
C ILE A 19 6.17 8.26 0.96
N LEU A 20 6.02 9.21 1.85
CA LEU A 20 5.30 10.46 1.56
C LEU A 20 6.09 11.40 0.66
N THR A 21 7.39 11.15 0.47
CA THR A 21 8.26 11.97 -0.37
C THR A 21 8.62 11.32 -1.70
N ILE A 22 8.20 10.07 -1.92
CA ILE A 22 8.45 9.38 -3.18
C ILE A 22 7.54 9.95 -4.26
N ASP A 23 8.12 10.44 -5.34
CA ASP A 23 7.41 11.00 -6.47
C ASP A 23 7.88 10.38 -7.78
N ARG A 24 7.31 10.84 -8.88
CA ARG A 24 7.66 10.34 -10.22
C ARG A 24 9.16 10.51 -10.51
N ALA A 25 9.75 11.65 -10.16
CA ALA A 25 11.16 11.91 -10.41
C ALA A 25 12.06 10.93 -9.64
N TRP A 26 11.73 10.67 -8.37
CA TRP A 26 12.46 9.70 -7.55
C TRP A 26 12.43 8.30 -8.17
N LEU A 27 11.27 7.89 -8.68
CA LEU A 27 11.09 6.59 -9.33
C LEU A 27 11.80 6.51 -10.68
N ASP A 28 11.73 7.57 -11.48
CA ASP A 28 12.34 7.60 -12.81
C ASP A 28 13.87 7.55 -12.72
N GLU A 29 14.46 8.23 -11.75
CA GLU A 29 15.91 8.18 -11.51
C GLU A 29 16.38 6.75 -11.23
N ARG A 30 15.52 5.90 -10.69
CA ARG A 30 15.82 4.51 -10.33
C ARG A 30 15.25 3.50 -11.33
N GLU A 31 14.66 3.99 -12.41
CA GLU A 31 14.08 3.16 -13.48
C GLU A 31 13.03 2.18 -12.94
N LEU A 32 12.18 2.63 -12.03
CA LEU A 32 11.18 1.78 -11.36
C LEU A 32 9.77 1.92 -11.95
N GLY A 33 9.53 2.86 -12.85
CA GLY A 33 8.21 3.08 -13.42
C GLY A 33 7.72 1.92 -14.28
N ASN A 34 6.46 1.53 -14.12
CA ASN A 34 5.77 0.50 -14.91
C ASN A 34 6.54 -0.83 -14.99
N ARG A 35 7.21 -1.21 -13.92
CA ARG A 35 8.12 -2.35 -13.89
C ARG A 35 7.58 -3.56 -13.16
N PHE A 36 6.67 -3.37 -12.24
CA PHE A 36 6.30 -4.42 -11.29
C PHE A 36 4.95 -5.05 -11.61
N ASN A 37 4.83 -6.32 -11.26
CA ASN A 37 3.59 -7.08 -11.39
C ASN A 37 2.73 -6.99 -10.13
N VAL A 38 3.35 -6.79 -8.98
CA VAL A 38 2.66 -6.74 -7.69
C VAL A 38 3.29 -5.67 -6.82
N VAL A 39 2.45 -4.88 -6.16
CA VAL A 39 2.85 -3.95 -5.10
C VAL A 39 2.11 -4.37 -3.84
N LEU A 40 2.86 -4.58 -2.77
CA LEU A 40 2.33 -4.93 -1.45
C LEU A 40 2.66 -3.83 -0.46
N SER A 41 1.66 -3.32 0.22
CA SER A 41 1.82 -2.34 1.28
C SER A 41 1.29 -2.89 2.60
N ASP A 42 2.18 -2.99 3.58
CA ASP A 42 1.87 -3.44 4.94
C ASP A 42 2.39 -2.42 5.94
N MET A 43 2.01 -1.16 5.73
CA MET A 43 2.41 -0.06 6.60
C MET A 43 1.33 0.21 7.64
N ALA A 44 1.78 0.49 8.87
CA ALA A 44 0.89 0.92 9.92
C ALA A 44 1.46 2.19 10.55
N PRO A 45 0.62 3.19 10.85
CA PRO A 45 1.09 4.36 11.59
C PRO A 45 1.44 3.98 13.03
N ALA A 46 2.31 4.77 13.65
CA ALA A 46 2.50 4.65 15.09
C ALA A 46 1.17 4.95 15.80
N THR A 47 0.76 4.10 16.71
CA THR A 47 -0.49 4.30 17.44
C THR A 47 -0.32 5.41 18.47
N SER A 48 -1.25 6.37 18.45
CA SER A 48 -1.24 7.52 19.35
C SER A 48 -2.20 7.38 20.54
N GLY A 49 -3.07 6.36 20.49
CA GLY A 49 -4.19 6.25 21.41
C GLY A 49 -5.43 7.01 20.98
N ASN A 50 -5.33 7.84 19.94
CA ASN A 50 -6.46 8.54 19.35
C ASN A 50 -6.88 7.81 18.07
N LYS A 51 -8.02 7.12 18.12
CA LYS A 51 -8.49 6.29 17.01
C LYS A 51 -8.71 7.07 15.72
N GLY A 52 -9.27 8.27 15.83
CA GLY A 52 -9.49 9.10 14.64
C GLY A 52 -8.20 9.53 13.97
N LEU A 53 -7.21 9.93 14.75
CA LEU A 53 -5.90 10.31 14.23
C LEU A 53 -5.18 9.13 13.60
N ASP A 54 -5.22 7.97 14.25
CA ASP A 54 -4.57 6.76 13.75
C ASP A 54 -5.20 6.28 12.43
N ALA A 55 -6.53 6.37 12.32
CA ALA A 55 -7.22 6.04 11.09
C ALA A 55 -6.87 7.00 9.95
N ALA A 56 -6.80 8.31 10.25
CA ALA A 56 -6.41 9.31 9.24
C ALA A 56 -4.99 9.09 8.74
N ARG A 57 -4.07 8.73 9.62
CA ARG A 57 -2.69 8.40 9.25
C ARG A 57 -2.61 7.14 8.42
N SER A 58 -3.39 6.11 8.78
CA SER A 58 -3.47 4.88 8.00
C SER A 58 -3.97 5.17 6.59
N PHE A 59 -5.02 5.96 6.45
CA PHE A 59 -5.55 6.37 5.16
C PHE A 59 -4.50 7.10 4.33
N GLN A 60 -3.78 8.05 4.92
CA GLN A 60 -2.72 8.81 4.24
C GLN A 60 -1.63 7.88 3.70
N LEU A 61 -1.16 6.93 4.50
CA LEU A 61 -0.16 5.97 4.08
C LEU A 61 -0.68 5.08 2.94
N CYS A 62 -1.92 4.65 3.02
CA CYS A 62 -2.53 3.81 1.99
C CYS A 62 -2.70 4.57 0.66
N GLN A 63 -3.09 5.83 0.72
CA GLN A 63 -3.19 6.68 -0.47
C GLN A 63 -1.81 6.90 -1.11
N ALA A 64 -0.77 7.10 -0.30
CA ALA A 64 0.60 7.21 -0.79
C ALA A 64 1.04 5.91 -1.47
N ALA A 65 0.73 4.76 -0.88
CA ALA A 65 1.06 3.46 -1.45
C ALA A 65 0.34 3.24 -2.79
N LEU A 66 -0.93 3.61 -2.88
CA LEU A 66 -1.70 3.51 -4.11
C LEU A 66 -1.13 4.40 -5.21
N SER A 67 -0.75 5.62 -4.87
CA SER A 67 -0.12 6.54 -5.82
C SER A 67 1.18 5.97 -6.39
N ILE A 68 2.01 5.36 -5.53
CA ILE A 68 3.23 4.71 -5.97
C ILE A 68 2.91 3.50 -6.85
N ALA A 69 1.92 2.69 -6.45
CA ALA A 69 1.50 1.54 -7.23
C ALA A 69 1.09 1.93 -8.65
N GLU A 70 0.36 3.03 -8.80
CA GLU A 70 -0.03 3.54 -10.12
C GLU A 70 1.17 3.89 -11.00
N MET A 71 2.28 4.32 -10.39
CA MET A 71 3.48 4.69 -11.12
C MET A 71 4.39 3.51 -11.46
N VAL A 72 4.37 2.44 -10.66
CA VAL A 72 5.31 1.34 -10.80
C VAL A 72 4.70 0.05 -11.35
N LEU A 73 3.37 -0.12 -11.29
CA LEU A 73 2.73 -1.33 -11.79
C LEU A 73 2.66 -1.35 -13.30
N LYS A 74 2.86 -2.54 -13.86
CA LYS A 74 2.51 -2.82 -15.25
C LYS A 74 0.99 -2.90 -15.38
N PRO A 75 0.41 -2.57 -16.54
CA PRO A 75 -1.00 -2.87 -16.80
C PRO A 75 -1.28 -4.36 -16.53
N GLY A 76 -2.37 -4.64 -15.86
CA GLY A 76 -2.71 -6.00 -15.42
C GLY A 76 -2.13 -6.38 -14.07
N GLY A 77 -1.29 -5.57 -13.48
CA GLY A 77 -0.67 -5.83 -12.19
C GLY A 77 -1.64 -5.80 -11.02
N SER A 78 -1.15 -6.17 -9.85
CA SER A 78 -1.95 -6.28 -8.63
C SER A 78 -1.40 -5.41 -7.50
N PHE A 79 -2.31 -4.93 -6.66
CA PHE A 79 -2.00 -4.11 -5.51
C PHE A 79 -2.66 -4.71 -4.27
N ILE A 80 -1.88 -4.90 -3.21
CA ILE A 80 -2.38 -5.43 -1.94
C ILE A 80 -2.01 -4.42 -0.86
N CYS A 81 -2.99 -3.97 -0.09
CA CYS A 81 -2.76 -2.95 0.91
C CYS A 81 -3.51 -3.27 2.20
N LYS A 82 -2.79 -3.19 3.32
CA LYS A 82 -3.39 -3.27 4.64
C LYS A 82 -3.90 -1.89 5.03
N ILE A 83 -5.15 -1.82 5.51
CA ILE A 83 -5.79 -0.58 5.93
C ILE A 83 -6.65 -0.84 7.15
N PHE A 84 -6.83 0.19 7.99
CA PHE A 84 -7.78 0.14 9.10
C PHE A 84 -9.20 0.35 8.57
N GLN A 85 -10.11 -0.53 8.98
CA GLN A 85 -11.53 -0.40 8.64
C GLN A 85 -12.16 0.72 9.45
N ASP A 86 -12.29 1.89 8.85
CA ASP A 86 -12.82 3.11 9.47
C ASP A 86 -13.62 3.91 8.44
N GLU A 87 -14.06 5.11 8.79
CA GLU A 87 -14.91 5.98 7.94
C GLU A 87 -14.31 6.20 6.55
N GLU A 88 -12.99 6.35 6.47
CA GLU A 88 -12.31 6.63 5.20
C GLU A 88 -12.07 5.39 4.34
N PHE A 89 -12.38 4.21 4.88
CA PHE A 89 -12.17 2.96 4.16
C PHE A 89 -12.93 2.91 2.84
N ASN A 90 -14.20 3.34 2.82
CA ASN A 90 -15.01 3.30 1.61
C ASN A 90 -14.43 4.16 0.50
N GLU A 91 -13.91 5.34 0.85
CA GLU A 91 -13.24 6.21 -0.12
C GLU A 91 -12.01 5.53 -0.71
N PHE A 92 -11.19 4.90 0.13
CA PHE A 92 -10.01 4.19 -0.35
C PHE A 92 -10.40 3.00 -1.24
N ALA A 93 -11.41 2.24 -0.84
CA ALA A 93 -11.91 1.13 -1.64
C ALA A 93 -12.40 1.59 -3.02
N ASP A 94 -13.08 2.72 -3.08
CA ASP A 94 -13.52 3.31 -4.34
C ASP A 94 -12.32 3.72 -5.20
N ASN A 95 -11.29 4.29 -4.60
CA ASN A 95 -10.08 4.65 -5.32
C ASN A 95 -9.40 3.42 -5.94
N VAL A 96 -9.33 2.32 -5.21
CA VAL A 96 -8.78 1.06 -5.74
C VAL A 96 -9.66 0.53 -6.85
N ARG A 97 -10.98 0.50 -6.65
CA ARG A 97 -11.92 0.01 -7.65
C ARG A 97 -11.83 0.78 -8.97
N ASN A 98 -11.60 2.08 -8.90
CA ASN A 98 -11.50 2.92 -10.09
C ASN A 98 -10.22 2.65 -10.92
N ARG A 99 -9.19 2.10 -10.29
CA ARG A 99 -7.88 1.88 -10.94
C ARG A 99 -7.61 0.43 -11.32
N PHE A 100 -8.42 -0.49 -10.82
CA PHE A 100 -8.25 -1.93 -11.06
C PHE A 100 -9.54 -2.52 -11.61
N LYS A 101 -9.44 -3.54 -12.45
CA LYS A 101 -10.61 -4.20 -13.03
C LYS A 101 -11.42 -4.93 -11.98
N HIS A 102 -10.74 -5.51 -10.99
CA HIS A 102 -11.38 -6.26 -9.91
C HIS A 102 -10.80 -5.81 -8.58
N HIS A 103 -11.60 -5.89 -7.53
CA HIS A 103 -11.12 -5.65 -6.18
C HIS A 103 -11.76 -6.64 -5.22
N LYS A 104 -11.08 -6.89 -4.12
CA LYS A 104 -11.53 -7.82 -3.09
C LYS A 104 -11.08 -7.31 -1.73
N ILE A 105 -11.91 -7.53 -0.72
CA ILE A 105 -11.57 -7.21 0.65
C ILE A 105 -11.33 -8.53 1.39
N PHE A 106 -10.23 -8.60 2.11
CA PHE A 106 -9.83 -9.80 2.81
C PHE A 106 -9.55 -9.48 4.27
N LYS A 107 -10.24 -10.18 5.18
CA LYS A 107 -9.97 -10.09 6.61
C LYS A 107 -9.32 -11.40 7.05
N PRO A 108 -8.05 -11.38 7.52
CA PRO A 108 -7.36 -12.60 7.93
C PRO A 108 -8.11 -13.31 9.07
N ARG A 109 -8.13 -14.64 9.02
CA ARG A 109 -8.75 -15.45 10.09
C ARG A 109 -8.03 -15.30 11.42
N SER A 110 -6.73 -15.03 11.37
CA SER A 110 -5.91 -14.81 12.57
C SER A 110 -6.13 -13.45 13.20
N SER A 111 -6.92 -12.57 12.57
CA SER A 111 -7.24 -11.27 13.13
C SER A 111 -8.03 -11.43 14.42
N ARG A 112 -7.59 -10.73 15.45
CA ARG A 112 -8.37 -10.65 16.69
C ARG A 112 -9.69 -9.94 16.40
N LYS A 113 -10.75 -10.29 17.13
CA LYS A 113 -12.06 -9.64 16.98
C LYS A 113 -11.99 -8.11 17.10
N GLN A 114 -11.00 -7.60 17.82
CA GLN A 114 -10.81 -6.18 18.06
C GLN A 114 -9.93 -5.51 17.00
N SER A 115 -9.29 -6.30 16.13
CA SER A 115 -8.45 -5.75 15.08
C SER A 115 -9.31 -5.18 13.96
N LYS A 116 -9.06 -3.93 13.63
CA LYS A 116 -9.70 -3.26 12.50
C LYS A 116 -8.89 -3.37 11.22
N GLU A 117 -7.80 -4.13 11.25
CA GLU A 117 -6.94 -4.31 10.09
C GLU A 117 -7.56 -5.27 9.09
N ILE A 118 -7.63 -4.84 7.86
CA ILE A 118 -8.09 -5.65 6.73
C ILE A 118 -7.18 -5.40 5.55
N PHE A 119 -7.23 -6.28 4.57
CA PHE A 119 -6.52 -6.09 3.30
C PHE A 119 -7.50 -5.79 2.19
N ILE A 120 -7.12 -4.84 1.34
CA ILE A 120 -7.80 -4.63 0.07
C ILE A 120 -6.87 -5.08 -1.05
N VAL A 121 -7.43 -5.80 -2.01
CA VAL A 121 -6.68 -6.34 -3.15
C VAL A 121 -7.27 -5.77 -4.42
N GLY A 122 -6.44 -5.09 -5.21
CA GLY A 122 -6.78 -4.67 -6.56
C GLY A 122 -6.11 -5.58 -7.56
N MET A 123 -6.83 -6.05 -8.56
CA MET A 123 -6.34 -6.93 -9.60
C MET A 123 -6.65 -6.35 -10.96
N GLY A 124 -5.71 -6.49 -11.88
CA GLY A 124 -5.90 -5.98 -13.23
C GLY A 124 -5.78 -4.46 -13.30
N PHE A 125 -4.59 -3.93 -12.95
CA PHE A 125 -4.33 -2.51 -13.04
C PHE A 125 -4.66 -2.00 -14.45
N LYS A 126 -5.43 -0.93 -14.53
CA LYS A 126 -5.91 -0.40 -15.81
C LYS A 126 -4.85 0.36 -16.61
N GLY A 127 -3.78 0.75 -15.96
CA GLY A 127 -2.71 1.49 -16.62
C GLY A 127 -2.74 2.98 -16.42
#